data_00af279c856abd5d4c504d2a37a1fac2
#
_entry.id   00af279c856abd5d4c504d2a37a1fac2
#
_cell.length_a   1.000
_cell.length_b   1.000
_cell.length_c   1.000
_cell.angle_alpha   90.00
_cell.angle_beta   90.00
_cell.angle_gamma   90.00
#
_symmetry.space_group_name_H-M   'P 1'
#
loop_
_entity.id
_entity.type
_entity.pdbx_description
1 polymer ?
#
loop_
_entity_poly.entity_id
_entity_poly.type
_entity_poly.pdbx_seq_one_letter_code
_entity_poly.pdbx_strand_id
1 'polypeptide(L)'
;MNGVQSMNIGFVILTWNSEKVIDACLRSIAGLRAVQPYVVIADNGSTDGTLDTVRTYKRSLPQLFTVLCYSKNVGTTVSRNAAIKKLLKMQLDYICILDSDTVVNDEAFLTLADEMKKHPEYGIIGPKLVTSGGVVQMSARAFPTALEKLYKACPIASVQAKGEQMERQASPSDKAASYPVDYLMSACWLVRPEVFERAGLLDEKIFYAPEDAEYCIRVWKAGYKVAFCPEAEIIHEWQRLSKRKLISRMNWEHIKGLGHMFCRHRYLLRADRLRKKFDKS
;
A
#
# COMPACT_ATOMS: atom_id res chain seq x y z
N MET A 1 29.11 -23.89 -1.31
CA MET A 1 28.19 -22.83 -1.78
C MET A 1 26.97 -22.91 -0.90
N ASN A 2 26.90 -22.09 0.12
CA ASN A 2 25.71 -22.01 1.00
C ASN A 2 24.61 -21.43 0.15
N GLY A 3 23.58 -22.24 -0.17
CA GLY A 3 22.41 -21.78 -0.89
C GLY A 3 21.75 -20.65 -0.09
N VAL A 4 21.83 -19.44 -0.59
CA VAL A 4 21.04 -18.34 -0.10
C VAL A 4 19.57 -18.77 -0.36
N GLN A 5 18.87 -19.12 0.70
CA GLN A 5 17.45 -19.46 0.59
C GLN A 5 16.75 -18.21 0.07
N SER A 6 16.21 -18.28 -1.15
CA SER A 6 15.50 -17.18 -1.76
C SER A 6 14.28 -16.83 -0.91
N MET A 7 14.06 -15.55 -0.63
CA MET A 7 12.93 -15.05 0.14
C MET A 7 11.63 -15.20 -0.67
N ASN A 8 10.64 -15.88 -0.09
CA ASN A 8 9.33 -16.10 -0.72
C ASN A 8 8.41 -14.90 -0.47
N ILE A 9 8.06 -14.15 -1.50
CA ILE A 9 7.15 -13.01 -1.39
C ILE A 9 5.91 -13.23 -2.25
N GLY A 10 4.72 -13.13 -1.62
CA GLY A 10 3.45 -13.09 -2.31
C GLY A 10 3.08 -11.67 -2.72
N PHE A 11 2.90 -11.39 -4.00
CA PHE A 11 2.52 -10.07 -4.50
C PHE A 11 1.02 -10.01 -4.76
N VAL A 12 0.35 -9.03 -4.15
CA VAL A 12 -1.05 -8.67 -4.38
C VAL A 12 -1.07 -7.46 -5.30
N ILE A 13 -1.51 -7.63 -6.54
CA ILE A 13 -1.60 -6.56 -7.52
C ILE A 13 -3.06 -6.35 -7.90
N LEU A 14 -3.56 -5.12 -7.70
CA LEU A 14 -4.84 -4.70 -8.20
C LEU A 14 -4.66 -4.01 -9.56
N THR A 15 -5.48 -4.39 -10.55
CA THR A 15 -5.55 -3.70 -11.84
C THR A 15 -6.94 -3.17 -12.11
N TRP A 16 -7.01 -1.98 -12.70
CA TRP A 16 -8.23 -1.38 -13.24
C TRP A 16 -7.85 -0.35 -14.30
N ASN A 17 -8.00 -0.72 -15.58
CA ASN A 17 -7.60 0.08 -16.75
C ASN A 17 -6.13 0.54 -16.64
N SER A 18 -5.23 -0.43 -16.45
CA SER A 18 -3.81 -0.24 -16.18
C SER A 18 -2.93 -0.57 -17.41
N GLU A 19 -3.50 -0.65 -18.62
CA GLU A 19 -2.82 -1.08 -19.85
C GLU A 19 -1.47 -0.40 -20.06
N LYS A 20 -1.35 0.89 -19.76
CA LYS A 20 -0.15 1.68 -20.01
C LYS A 20 1.02 1.39 -19.07
N VAL A 21 0.76 0.77 -17.92
CA VAL A 21 1.74 0.65 -16.81
C VAL A 21 1.98 -0.78 -16.37
N ILE A 22 0.99 -1.66 -16.53
CA ILE A 22 1.03 -3.02 -15.97
C ILE A 22 2.18 -3.87 -16.53
N ASP A 23 2.57 -3.69 -17.78
CA ASP A 23 3.68 -4.44 -18.38
C ASP A 23 5.01 -4.19 -17.65
N ALA A 24 5.34 -2.93 -17.38
CA ALA A 24 6.55 -2.57 -16.64
C ALA A 24 6.56 -3.16 -15.23
N CYS A 25 5.41 -3.14 -14.53
CA CYS A 25 5.24 -3.73 -13.21
C CYS A 25 5.50 -5.24 -13.25
N LEU A 26 4.81 -5.98 -14.10
CA LEU A 26 4.93 -7.45 -14.17
C LEU A 26 6.32 -7.88 -14.63
N ARG A 27 6.93 -7.15 -15.58
CA ARG A 27 8.30 -7.38 -16.03
C ARG A 27 9.31 -7.21 -14.90
N SER A 28 9.17 -6.18 -14.09
CA SER A 28 10.07 -5.93 -12.97
C SER A 28 10.00 -7.05 -11.93
N ILE A 29 8.81 -7.55 -11.61
CA ILE A 29 8.62 -8.67 -10.68
C ILE A 29 9.18 -9.98 -11.26
N ALA A 30 8.91 -10.27 -12.53
CA ALA A 30 9.45 -11.45 -13.21
C ALA A 30 11.00 -11.41 -13.32
N GLY A 31 11.59 -10.23 -13.23
CA GLY A 31 13.04 -10.00 -13.29
C GLY A 31 13.76 -10.16 -11.94
N LEU A 32 13.03 -10.28 -10.82
CA LEU A 32 13.64 -10.47 -9.49
C LEU A 32 14.48 -11.76 -9.44
N ARG A 33 15.61 -11.70 -8.74
CA ARG A 33 16.57 -12.81 -8.59
C ARG A 33 16.82 -13.22 -7.15
N ALA A 34 16.80 -12.25 -6.23
CA ALA A 34 16.98 -12.49 -4.81
C ALA A 34 15.67 -12.88 -4.10
N VAL A 35 14.54 -12.69 -4.78
CA VAL A 35 13.18 -12.98 -4.30
C VAL A 35 12.56 -14.05 -5.17
N GLN A 36 11.88 -15.02 -4.56
CA GLN A 36 10.98 -15.95 -5.23
C GLN A 36 9.55 -15.36 -5.18
N PRO A 37 9.06 -14.76 -6.28
CA PRO A 37 7.76 -14.13 -6.27
C PRO A 37 6.63 -15.14 -6.52
N TYR A 38 5.45 -14.88 -5.90
CA TYR A 38 4.17 -15.52 -6.16
C TYR A 38 3.12 -14.42 -6.36
N VAL A 39 2.64 -14.23 -7.57
CA VAL A 39 1.84 -13.06 -7.93
C VAL A 39 0.37 -13.42 -8.07
N VAL A 40 -0.49 -12.73 -7.33
CA VAL A 40 -1.95 -12.78 -7.52
C VAL A 40 -2.42 -11.41 -8.01
N ILE A 41 -2.84 -11.37 -9.28
CA ILE A 41 -3.40 -10.19 -9.91
C ILE A 41 -4.92 -10.26 -9.77
N ALA A 42 -5.51 -9.21 -9.18
CA ALA A 42 -6.95 -9.04 -9.10
C ALA A 42 -7.37 -7.94 -10.09
N ASP A 43 -7.86 -8.34 -11.26
CA ASP A 43 -8.40 -7.40 -12.23
C ASP A 43 -9.81 -7.00 -11.86
N ASN A 44 -9.99 -5.71 -11.62
CA ASN A 44 -11.20 -5.11 -11.09
C ASN A 44 -12.17 -4.66 -12.20
N GLY A 45 -12.32 -5.49 -13.24
CA GLY A 45 -13.22 -5.24 -14.37
C GLY A 45 -12.62 -4.22 -15.35
N SER A 46 -11.37 -4.42 -15.77
CA SER A 46 -10.75 -3.59 -16.80
C SER A 46 -11.44 -3.77 -18.15
N THR A 47 -11.53 -2.67 -18.92
CA THR A 47 -12.16 -2.61 -20.25
C THR A 47 -11.17 -2.23 -21.36
N ASP A 48 -9.90 -2.02 -21.00
CA ASP A 48 -8.76 -1.75 -21.90
C ASP A 48 -7.91 -3.01 -22.13
N GLY A 49 -6.72 -2.88 -22.71
CA GLY A 49 -5.77 -3.97 -22.95
C GLY A 49 -5.09 -4.56 -21.72
N THR A 50 -5.47 -4.16 -20.49
CA THR A 50 -4.86 -4.66 -19.24
C THR A 50 -4.89 -6.18 -19.15
N LEU A 51 -6.06 -6.79 -19.38
CA LEU A 51 -6.23 -8.25 -19.26
C LEU A 51 -5.44 -9.02 -20.30
N ASP A 52 -5.23 -8.49 -21.49
CA ASP A 52 -4.46 -9.15 -22.54
C ASP A 52 -2.99 -9.23 -22.16
N THR A 53 -2.45 -8.14 -21.61
CA THR A 53 -1.08 -8.13 -21.06
C THR A 53 -0.96 -9.14 -19.91
N VAL A 54 -1.85 -9.09 -18.93
CA VAL A 54 -1.85 -10.02 -17.78
C VAL A 54 -1.94 -11.48 -18.21
N ARG A 55 -2.80 -11.82 -19.17
CA ARG A 55 -2.94 -13.18 -19.73
C ARG A 55 -1.68 -13.65 -20.44
N THR A 56 -0.96 -12.74 -21.08
CA THR A 56 0.33 -13.05 -21.74
C THR A 56 1.35 -13.50 -20.71
N TYR A 57 1.53 -12.76 -19.61
CA TYR A 57 2.39 -13.15 -18.49
C TYR A 57 1.95 -14.47 -17.85
N LYS A 58 0.65 -14.66 -17.62
CA LYS A 58 0.11 -15.91 -17.07
C LYS A 58 0.40 -17.11 -17.96
N ARG A 59 0.33 -16.96 -19.28
CA ARG A 59 0.66 -18.05 -20.23
C ARG A 59 2.16 -18.36 -20.26
N SER A 60 3.00 -17.34 -20.22
CA SER A 60 4.47 -17.49 -20.30
C SER A 60 5.08 -18.01 -18.99
N LEU A 61 4.52 -17.63 -17.85
CA LEU A 61 5.02 -17.96 -16.50
C LEU A 61 3.86 -18.45 -15.61
N PRO A 62 3.22 -19.59 -15.94
CA PRO A 62 2.00 -20.05 -15.27
C PRO A 62 2.18 -20.36 -13.78
N GLN A 63 3.40 -20.72 -13.36
CA GLN A 63 3.74 -21.01 -11.97
C GLN A 63 3.87 -19.74 -11.12
N LEU A 64 4.17 -18.60 -11.76
CA LEU A 64 4.40 -17.32 -11.08
C LEU A 64 3.10 -16.53 -10.89
N PHE A 65 2.23 -16.51 -11.91
CA PHE A 65 1.05 -15.64 -11.94
C PHE A 65 -0.26 -16.38 -11.74
N THR A 66 -1.09 -15.90 -10.84
CA THR A 66 -2.51 -16.25 -10.71
C THR A 66 -3.36 -15.02 -10.98
N VAL A 67 -4.47 -15.18 -11.69
CA VAL A 67 -5.34 -14.06 -12.09
C VAL A 67 -6.75 -14.29 -11.54
N LEU A 68 -7.29 -13.26 -10.91
CA LEU A 68 -8.69 -13.16 -10.47
C LEU A 68 -9.33 -12.06 -11.31
N CYS A 69 -10.40 -12.39 -12.05
CA CYS A 69 -11.08 -11.42 -12.90
C CYS A 69 -12.47 -11.13 -12.34
N TYR A 70 -12.79 -9.86 -12.17
CA TYR A 70 -14.13 -9.39 -11.82
C TYR A 70 -14.83 -8.85 -13.07
N SER A 71 -16.16 -9.02 -13.17
CA SER A 71 -16.96 -8.48 -14.27
C SER A 71 -17.19 -6.97 -14.17
N LYS A 72 -16.93 -6.38 -13.02
CA LYS A 72 -17.06 -4.95 -12.72
C LYS A 72 -16.14 -4.54 -11.59
N ASN A 73 -15.92 -3.24 -11.43
CA ASN A 73 -15.16 -2.71 -10.29
C ASN A 73 -15.93 -2.93 -8.97
N VAL A 74 -15.39 -3.81 -8.12
CA VAL A 74 -15.94 -4.17 -6.80
C VAL A 74 -15.25 -3.42 -5.64
N GLY A 75 -14.32 -2.53 -5.96
CA GLY A 75 -13.54 -1.75 -5.00
C GLY A 75 -12.17 -2.36 -4.69
N THR A 76 -11.31 -1.51 -4.15
CA THR A 76 -9.91 -1.85 -3.85
C THR A 76 -9.79 -2.94 -2.79
N THR A 77 -10.54 -2.82 -1.71
CA THR A 77 -10.44 -3.70 -0.55
C THR A 77 -10.92 -5.11 -0.82
N VAL A 78 -12.06 -5.26 -1.51
CA VAL A 78 -12.61 -6.57 -1.89
C VAL A 78 -11.64 -7.32 -2.80
N SER A 79 -11.13 -6.66 -3.82
CA SER A 79 -10.21 -7.26 -4.79
C SER A 79 -8.88 -7.66 -4.16
N ARG A 80 -8.27 -6.77 -3.36
CA ARG A 80 -7.03 -7.07 -2.63
C ARG A 80 -7.23 -8.20 -1.62
N ASN A 81 -8.34 -8.21 -0.89
CA ASN A 81 -8.64 -9.27 0.07
C ASN A 81 -8.75 -10.65 -0.58
N ALA A 82 -9.34 -10.75 -1.77
CA ALA A 82 -9.41 -12.02 -2.49
C ALA A 82 -8.02 -12.53 -2.87
N ALA A 83 -7.10 -11.64 -3.27
CA ALA A 83 -5.72 -12.00 -3.55
C ALA A 83 -4.94 -12.38 -2.28
N ILE A 84 -5.07 -11.59 -1.20
CA ILE A 84 -4.47 -11.88 0.11
C ILE A 84 -4.90 -13.26 0.62
N LYS A 85 -6.20 -13.57 0.59
CA LYS A 85 -6.75 -14.88 1.02
C LYS A 85 -6.14 -16.07 0.26
N LYS A 86 -5.76 -15.88 -1.01
CA LYS A 86 -5.05 -16.92 -1.77
C LYS A 86 -3.61 -17.09 -1.30
N LEU A 87 -2.91 -15.99 -1.11
CA LEU A 87 -1.51 -15.99 -0.68
C LEU A 87 -1.33 -16.50 0.75
N LEU A 88 -2.25 -16.21 1.67
CA LEU A 88 -2.23 -16.72 3.05
C LEU A 88 -2.34 -18.26 3.16
N LYS A 89 -2.68 -18.95 2.07
CA LYS A 89 -2.66 -20.43 2.03
C LYS A 89 -1.28 -21.00 1.68
N MET A 90 -0.31 -20.14 1.40
CA MET A 90 1.05 -20.50 1.01
C MET A 90 2.01 -20.21 2.16
N GLN A 91 3.15 -20.90 2.19
CA GLN A 91 4.23 -20.58 3.12
C GLN A 91 5.07 -19.47 2.51
N LEU A 92 4.83 -18.24 2.94
CA LEU A 92 5.49 -17.04 2.45
C LEU A 92 6.19 -16.33 3.62
N ASP A 93 7.36 -15.76 3.34
CA ASP A 93 8.06 -14.92 4.30
C ASP A 93 7.33 -13.57 4.46
N TYR A 94 6.82 -13.02 3.35
CA TYR A 94 6.09 -11.76 3.34
C TYR A 94 4.99 -11.75 2.28
N ILE A 95 4.00 -10.87 2.46
CA ILE A 95 3.02 -10.50 1.44
C ILE A 95 3.26 -9.03 1.07
N CYS A 96 3.47 -8.76 -0.21
CA CYS A 96 3.61 -7.41 -0.75
C CYS A 96 2.30 -6.94 -1.38
N ILE A 97 1.69 -5.88 -0.83
CA ILE A 97 0.64 -5.14 -1.52
C ILE A 97 1.33 -4.14 -2.45
N LEU A 98 1.02 -4.21 -3.74
CA LEU A 98 1.71 -3.46 -4.78
C LEU A 98 0.71 -2.87 -5.78
N ASP A 99 0.87 -1.58 -6.09
CA ASP A 99 0.09 -0.94 -7.16
C ASP A 99 0.61 -1.34 -8.54
N SER A 100 -0.27 -1.39 -9.53
CA SER A 100 0.03 -1.83 -10.89
C SER A 100 0.92 -0.89 -11.71
N ASP A 101 1.18 0.30 -11.18
CA ASP A 101 2.05 1.34 -11.78
C ASP A 101 3.39 1.50 -11.03
N THR A 102 3.83 0.44 -10.35
CA THR A 102 5.14 0.38 -9.68
C THR A 102 6.14 -0.42 -10.49
N VAL A 103 7.42 -0.08 -10.37
CA VAL A 103 8.55 -0.89 -10.88
C VAL A 103 9.48 -1.18 -9.71
N VAL A 104 9.68 -2.47 -9.45
CA VAL A 104 10.39 -2.98 -8.28
C VAL A 104 11.78 -3.51 -8.63
N ASN A 105 12.65 -3.69 -7.62
CA ASN A 105 13.97 -4.26 -7.76
C ASN A 105 14.35 -5.09 -6.52
N ASP A 106 15.36 -5.96 -6.67
CA ASP A 106 15.85 -6.83 -5.59
C ASP A 106 16.39 -6.05 -4.39
N GLU A 107 17.13 -4.96 -4.64
CA GLU A 107 17.79 -4.17 -3.59
C GLU A 107 16.77 -3.60 -2.60
N ALA A 108 15.66 -3.06 -3.10
CA ALA A 108 14.60 -2.54 -2.25
C ALA A 108 14.00 -3.63 -1.35
N PHE A 109 13.71 -4.82 -1.89
CA PHE A 109 13.14 -5.91 -1.08
C PHE A 109 14.13 -6.49 -0.09
N LEU A 110 15.40 -6.60 -0.44
CA LEU A 110 16.45 -7.04 0.49
C LEU A 110 16.58 -6.05 1.66
N THR A 111 16.61 -4.75 1.37
CA THR A 111 16.68 -3.69 2.38
C THR A 111 15.45 -3.70 3.28
N LEU A 112 14.23 -3.78 2.72
CA LEU A 112 12.99 -3.85 3.49
C LEU A 112 12.95 -5.09 4.39
N ALA A 113 13.33 -6.26 3.85
CA ALA A 113 13.34 -7.51 4.61
C ALA A 113 14.38 -7.52 5.73
N ASP A 114 15.55 -6.92 5.51
CA ASP A 114 16.58 -6.79 6.52
C ASP A 114 16.10 -5.90 7.68
N GLU A 115 15.47 -4.77 7.39
CA GLU A 115 14.85 -3.93 8.42
C GLU A 115 13.70 -4.64 9.16
N MET A 116 12.88 -5.43 8.46
CA MET A 116 11.85 -6.27 9.10
C MET A 116 12.48 -7.30 10.06
N LYS A 117 13.64 -7.90 9.73
CA LYS A 117 14.35 -8.84 10.60
C LYS A 117 14.92 -8.16 11.84
N LYS A 118 15.49 -6.97 11.70
CA LYS A 118 16.02 -6.16 12.81
C LYS A 118 14.93 -5.68 13.77
N HIS A 119 13.71 -5.48 13.25
CA HIS A 119 12.58 -4.90 13.95
C HIS A 119 11.38 -5.86 13.94
N PRO A 120 11.33 -6.86 14.84
CA PRO A 120 10.22 -7.83 14.91
C PRO A 120 8.86 -7.18 15.17
N GLU A 121 8.85 -5.99 15.77
CA GLU A 121 7.63 -5.22 15.99
C GLU A 121 7.06 -4.56 14.73
N TYR A 122 7.80 -4.49 13.61
CA TYR A 122 7.26 -3.97 12.36
C TYR A 122 6.35 -5.00 11.71
N GLY A 123 5.09 -4.66 11.56
CA GLY A 123 4.11 -5.47 10.82
C GLY A 123 4.03 -5.12 9.35
N ILE A 124 4.20 -3.83 9.05
CA ILE A 124 4.25 -3.26 7.70
C ILE A 124 5.47 -2.38 7.57
N ILE A 125 6.19 -2.50 6.45
CA ILE A 125 7.23 -1.56 6.06
C ILE A 125 7.03 -1.18 4.59
N GLY A 126 7.35 0.08 4.25
CA GLY A 126 7.28 0.56 2.86
C GLY A 126 8.47 1.40 2.47
N PRO A 127 8.82 1.38 1.18
CA PRO A 127 9.96 2.10 0.62
C PRO A 127 9.66 3.57 0.37
N LYS A 128 10.71 4.31 0.05
CA LYS A 128 10.62 5.60 -0.62
C LYS A 128 10.10 5.39 -2.04
N LEU A 129 9.04 6.12 -2.40
CA LEU A 129 8.44 6.11 -3.72
C LEU A 129 8.97 7.28 -4.53
N VAL A 130 9.47 6.99 -5.74
CA VAL A 130 9.94 8.01 -6.68
C VAL A 130 9.28 7.83 -8.04
N THR A 131 9.09 8.90 -8.80
CA THR A 131 8.73 8.77 -10.22
C THR A 131 9.97 8.43 -11.04
N SER A 132 9.79 7.96 -12.28
CA SER A 132 10.90 7.80 -13.24
C SER A 132 11.69 9.10 -13.48
N GLY A 133 11.06 10.26 -13.25
CA GLY A 133 11.70 11.57 -13.27
C GLY A 133 12.42 11.96 -11.97
N GLY A 134 12.55 11.05 -10.97
CA GLY A 134 13.26 11.30 -9.72
C GLY A 134 12.47 12.13 -8.69
N VAL A 135 11.19 12.40 -8.90
CA VAL A 135 10.37 13.15 -7.95
C VAL A 135 9.94 12.24 -6.81
N VAL A 136 10.34 12.58 -5.58
CA VAL A 136 9.94 11.83 -4.38
C VAL A 136 8.47 12.07 -4.06
N GLN A 137 7.76 10.98 -3.80
CA GLN A 137 6.37 11.00 -3.36
C GLN A 137 6.29 10.80 -1.85
N MET A 138 5.45 11.58 -1.19
CA MET A 138 5.21 11.43 0.24
C MET A 138 4.34 10.19 0.49
N SER A 139 4.97 9.06 0.81
CA SER A 139 4.30 7.80 1.16
C SER A 139 4.02 7.70 2.66
N ALA A 140 4.93 8.18 3.50
CA ALA A 140 4.80 8.23 4.96
C ALA A 140 3.96 9.43 5.40
N ARG A 141 2.87 9.19 6.13
CA ARG A 141 1.89 10.22 6.46
C ARG A 141 1.38 10.11 7.89
N ALA A 142 0.92 11.24 8.44
CA ALA A 142 0.18 11.30 9.69
C ALA A 142 -1.29 10.86 9.47
N PHE A 143 -1.90 10.22 10.49
CA PHE A 143 -3.30 9.81 10.37
C PHE A 143 -4.21 10.98 9.98
N PRO A 144 -5.09 10.79 8.98
CA PRO A 144 -5.96 11.84 8.51
C PRO A 144 -6.93 12.27 9.62
N THR A 145 -7.22 13.56 9.68
CA THR A 145 -8.22 14.14 10.60
C THR A 145 -9.23 14.96 9.81
N ALA A 146 -10.43 15.15 10.33
CA ALA A 146 -11.41 16.02 9.71
C ALA A 146 -10.90 17.47 9.59
N LEU A 147 -10.13 17.94 10.58
CA LEU A 147 -9.54 19.27 10.55
C LEU A 147 -8.52 19.42 9.41
N GLU A 148 -7.64 18.44 9.23
CA GLU A 148 -6.69 18.39 8.11
C GLU A 148 -7.42 18.42 6.76
N LYS A 149 -8.48 17.61 6.60
CA LYS A 149 -9.27 17.57 5.36
C LYS A 149 -9.99 18.89 5.09
N LEU A 150 -10.54 19.54 6.13
CA LEU A 150 -11.15 20.87 5.99
C LEU A 150 -10.12 21.94 5.56
N TYR A 151 -8.93 21.92 6.15
CA TYR A 151 -7.86 22.85 5.77
C TYR A 151 -7.42 22.63 4.33
N LYS A 152 -7.25 21.39 3.88
CA LYS A 152 -6.89 21.08 2.49
C LYS A 152 -7.99 21.41 1.48
N ALA A 153 -9.25 21.41 1.88
CA ALA A 153 -10.38 21.82 1.05
C ALA A 153 -10.57 23.35 0.99
N CYS A 154 -9.91 24.12 1.86
CA CYS A 154 -10.02 25.57 1.88
C CYS A 154 -9.32 26.18 0.65
N PRO A 155 -9.95 27.12 -0.07
CA PRO A 155 -9.34 27.77 -1.24
C PRO A 155 -8.20 28.75 -0.89
N ILE A 156 -8.01 29.07 0.40
CA ILE A 156 -6.98 29.99 0.88
C ILE A 156 -5.66 29.23 0.99
N ALA A 157 -4.66 29.60 0.18
CA ALA A 157 -3.39 28.88 0.07
C ALA A 157 -2.65 28.69 1.42
N SER A 158 -2.65 29.71 2.29
CA SER A 158 -2.04 29.61 3.63
C SER A 158 -2.74 28.62 4.58
N VAL A 159 -4.05 28.42 4.42
CA VAL A 159 -4.84 27.43 5.17
C VAL A 159 -4.60 26.04 4.59
N GLN A 160 -4.60 25.93 3.26
CA GLN A 160 -4.29 24.68 2.57
C GLN A 160 -2.89 24.15 2.95
N ALA A 161 -1.88 25.02 2.97
CA ALA A 161 -0.52 24.68 3.39
C ALA A 161 -0.45 24.12 4.83
N LYS A 162 -1.27 24.65 5.76
CA LYS A 162 -1.38 24.08 7.11
C LYS A 162 -1.94 22.66 7.08
N GLY A 163 -2.96 22.40 6.25
CA GLY A 163 -3.49 21.04 6.07
C GLY A 163 -2.45 20.07 5.49
N GLU A 164 -1.66 20.52 4.53
CA GLU A 164 -0.55 19.72 3.98
C GLU A 164 0.54 19.46 5.02
N GLN A 165 0.85 20.43 5.87
CA GLN A 165 1.79 20.25 6.98
C GLN A 165 1.28 19.24 8.02
N MET A 166 -0.02 19.22 8.32
CA MET A 166 -0.64 18.26 9.24
C MET A 166 -0.57 16.81 8.70
N GLU A 167 -0.56 16.62 7.39
CA GLU A 167 -0.43 15.29 6.78
C GLU A 167 1.02 14.77 6.81
N ARG A 168 2.00 15.66 6.94
CA ARG A 168 3.41 15.26 6.96
C ARG A 168 3.75 14.52 8.23
N GLN A 169 4.35 13.34 8.08
CA GLN A 169 4.98 12.64 9.19
C GLN A 169 6.33 13.32 9.50
N ALA A 170 6.61 13.55 10.77
CA ALA A 170 7.93 14.02 11.19
C ALA A 170 8.97 12.94 10.87
N SER A 171 10.03 13.32 10.17
CA SER A 171 11.21 12.47 10.00
C SER A 171 12.07 12.57 11.27
N PRO A 172 12.64 11.48 11.80
CA PRO A 172 13.63 11.57 12.86
C PRO A 172 14.80 12.46 12.42
N SER A 173 15.40 13.17 13.38
CA SER A 173 16.60 13.98 13.13
C SER A 173 17.83 13.14 12.77
N ASP A 174 17.84 11.87 13.21
CA ASP A 174 18.90 10.93 12.92
C ASP A 174 18.58 10.16 11.62
N LYS A 175 19.61 9.84 10.85
CA LYS A 175 19.53 9.05 9.62
C LYS A 175 19.23 7.58 9.94
N ALA A 176 18.07 7.30 10.53
CA ALA A 176 17.63 5.93 10.74
C ALA A 176 17.33 5.29 9.38
N ALA A 177 17.80 4.05 9.19
CA ALA A 177 17.52 3.27 7.98
C ALA A 177 16.01 3.04 7.80
N SER A 178 15.26 2.93 8.90
CA SER A 178 13.80 2.88 8.93
C SER A 178 13.24 3.49 10.22
N TYR A 179 12.00 3.96 10.20
CA TYR A 179 11.35 4.51 11.40
C TYR A 179 9.82 4.36 11.36
N PRO A 180 9.18 4.25 12.54
CA PRO A 180 7.72 4.14 12.62
C PRO A 180 7.01 5.40 12.13
N VAL A 181 5.87 5.20 11.44
CA VAL A 181 5.01 6.25 10.92
C VAL A 181 3.55 5.90 11.20
N ASP A 182 2.66 6.90 11.23
CA ASP A 182 1.25 6.65 11.47
C ASP A 182 0.66 5.71 10.40
N TYR A 183 0.85 6.04 9.12
CA TYR A 183 0.49 5.15 8.01
C TYR A 183 1.34 5.39 6.76
N LEU A 184 1.32 4.44 5.87
CA LEU A 184 1.93 4.47 4.55
C LEU A 184 0.85 4.40 3.47
N MET A 185 1.07 5.08 2.35
CA MET A 185 0.32 4.80 1.12
C MET A 185 0.50 3.34 0.70
N SER A 186 -0.57 2.70 0.29
CA SER A 186 -0.59 1.27 -0.07
C SER A 186 -0.03 0.96 -1.47
N ALA A 187 0.78 1.86 -2.04
CA ALA A 187 1.43 1.65 -3.33
C ALA A 187 2.50 0.55 -3.28
N CYS A 188 3.20 0.42 -2.15
CA CYS A 188 4.06 -0.73 -1.86
C CYS A 188 4.16 -0.93 -0.34
N TRP A 189 3.65 -2.05 0.14
CA TRP A 189 3.79 -2.52 1.52
C TRP A 189 4.39 -3.90 1.53
N LEU A 190 5.45 -4.11 2.28
CA LEU A 190 5.91 -5.43 2.67
C LEU A 190 5.31 -5.74 4.04
N VAL A 191 4.50 -6.80 4.12
CA VAL A 191 3.64 -7.12 5.27
C VAL A 191 3.98 -8.52 5.78
N ARG A 192 4.12 -8.70 7.10
CA ARG A 192 4.20 -10.03 7.70
C ARG A 192 2.85 -10.74 7.55
N PRO A 193 2.80 -12.02 7.16
CA PRO A 193 1.55 -12.76 7.06
C PRO A 193 0.72 -12.74 8.35
N GLU A 194 1.36 -12.79 9.52
CA GLU A 194 0.72 -12.79 10.85
C GLU A 194 -0.07 -11.50 11.13
N VAL A 195 0.25 -10.41 10.46
CA VAL A 195 -0.51 -9.16 10.57
C VAL A 195 -1.94 -9.34 10.10
N PHE A 196 -2.15 -10.11 9.02
CA PHE A 196 -3.50 -10.39 8.51
C PHE A 196 -4.31 -11.29 9.46
N GLU A 197 -3.64 -12.13 10.25
CA GLU A 197 -4.30 -12.94 11.29
C GLU A 197 -4.75 -12.08 12.48
N ARG A 198 -3.88 -11.16 12.93
CA ARG A 198 -4.14 -10.34 14.13
C ARG A 198 -4.97 -9.08 13.84
N ALA A 199 -4.64 -8.34 12.80
CA ALA A 199 -5.36 -7.13 12.42
C ALA A 199 -6.56 -7.40 11.51
N GLY A 200 -6.68 -8.61 10.96
CA GLY A 200 -7.67 -8.98 9.96
C GLY A 200 -7.33 -8.47 8.56
N LEU A 201 -8.23 -8.69 7.61
CA LEU A 201 -8.11 -8.22 6.23
C LEU A 201 -8.52 -6.75 6.10
N LEU A 202 -8.34 -6.14 4.93
CA LEU A 202 -8.80 -4.79 4.63
C LEU A 202 -10.32 -4.67 4.85
N ASP A 203 -10.80 -3.48 5.27
CA ASP A 203 -12.23 -3.27 5.54
C ASP A 203 -13.02 -3.09 4.23
N GLU A 204 -13.81 -4.09 3.86
CA GLU A 204 -14.57 -4.10 2.61
C GLU A 204 -15.71 -3.05 2.56
N LYS A 205 -16.00 -2.36 3.67
CA LYS A 205 -16.89 -1.19 3.69
C LYS A 205 -16.24 0.05 3.07
N ILE A 206 -14.92 0.06 2.90
CA ILE A 206 -14.18 1.11 2.21
C ILE A 206 -13.94 0.66 0.77
N PHE A 207 -14.65 1.29 -0.16
CA PHE A 207 -14.60 0.93 -1.58
C PHE A 207 -13.23 1.26 -2.22
N TYR A 208 -12.65 2.44 -1.89
CA TYR A 208 -11.44 2.95 -2.51
C TYR A 208 -10.43 3.44 -1.45
N ALA A 209 -10.69 4.57 -0.83
CA ALA A 209 -9.82 5.22 0.15
C ALA A 209 -10.66 5.74 1.33
N PRO A 210 -10.09 5.87 2.53
CA PRO A 210 -8.71 5.67 2.95
C PRO A 210 -8.46 4.26 3.54
N GLU A 211 -8.45 3.25 2.72
CA GLU A 211 -8.23 1.86 3.18
C GLU A 211 -6.85 1.66 3.79
N ASP A 212 -5.85 2.42 3.29
CA ASP A 212 -4.48 2.42 3.77
C ASP A 212 -4.36 2.94 5.21
N ALA A 213 -4.88 4.12 5.48
CA ALA A 213 -4.87 4.71 6.82
C ALA A 213 -5.71 3.86 7.80
N GLU A 214 -6.88 3.37 7.37
CA GLU A 214 -7.75 2.51 8.20
C GLU A 214 -7.03 1.20 8.58
N TYR A 215 -6.37 0.57 7.62
CA TYR A 215 -5.66 -0.68 7.89
C TYR A 215 -4.47 -0.46 8.81
N CYS A 216 -3.66 0.57 8.58
CA CYS A 216 -2.54 0.91 9.45
C CYS A 216 -2.98 1.18 10.90
N ILE A 217 -4.14 1.84 11.13
CA ILE A 217 -4.70 1.98 12.49
C ILE A 217 -4.95 0.63 13.15
N ARG A 218 -5.47 -0.37 12.39
CA ARG A 218 -5.70 -1.71 12.95
C ARG A 218 -4.41 -2.47 13.22
N VAL A 219 -3.41 -2.29 12.36
CA VAL A 219 -2.06 -2.85 12.55
C VAL A 219 -1.44 -2.34 13.85
N TRP A 220 -1.50 -1.02 14.09
CA TRP A 220 -1.07 -0.41 15.36
C TRP A 220 -1.85 -0.97 16.57
N LYS A 221 -3.17 -1.12 16.46
CA LYS A 221 -4.03 -1.70 17.52
C LYS A 221 -3.75 -3.18 17.77
N ALA A 222 -3.21 -3.89 16.80
CA ALA A 222 -2.82 -5.29 16.90
C ALA A 222 -1.42 -5.46 17.54
N GLY A 223 -0.77 -4.36 17.97
CA GLY A 223 0.54 -4.36 18.63
C GLY A 223 1.73 -4.34 17.66
N TYR A 224 1.49 -4.14 16.36
CA TYR A 224 2.54 -3.97 15.37
C TYR A 224 2.74 -2.49 15.03
N LYS A 225 3.95 -2.15 14.56
CA LYS A 225 4.27 -0.84 14.01
C LYS A 225 4.21 -0.85 12.48
N VAL A 226 3.88 0.31 11.92
CA VAL A 226 4.02 0.62 10.49
C VAL A 226 5.28 1.45 10.32
N ALA A 227 6.19 1.05 9.44
CA ALA A 227 7.49 1.70 9.29
C ALA A 227 7.77 2.17 7.86
N PHE A 228 8.46 3.28 7.73
CA PHE A 228 8.98 3.80 6.48
C PHE A 228 10.47 3.58 6.39
N CYS A 229 10.96 3.07 5.25
CA CYS A 229 12.37 2.84 4.96
C CYS A 229 12.82 3.75 3.80
N PRO A 230 13.47 4.88 4.10
CA PRO A 230 13.93 5.81 3.06
C PRO A 230 15.09 5.28 2.21
N GLU A 231 15.82 4.26 2.69
CA GLU A 231 16.92 3.65 1.95
C GLU A 231 16.45 2.70 0.86
N ALA A 232 15.31 2.03 1.05
CA ALA A 232 14.67 1.25 0.00
C ALA A 232 13.92 2.18 -0.95
N GLU A 233 14.19 2.06 -2.26
CA GLU A 233 13.57 2.91 -3.27
C GLU A 233 12.92 2.07 -4.38
N ILE A 234 11.69 2.41 -4.75
CA ILE A 234 11.00 1.86 -5.92
C ILE A 234 10.38 2.98 -6.76
N ILE A 235 10.20 2.70 -8.05
CA ILE A 235 9.51 3.62 -8.95
C ILE A 235 8.00 3.43 -8.81
N HIS A 236 7.25 4.54 -8.75
CA HIS A 236 5.79 4.56 -8.77
C HIS A 236 5.31 5.66 -9.71
N GLU A 237 4.74 5.27 -10.85
CA GLU A 237 4.28 6.17 -11.91
C GLU A 237 2.86 6.70 -11.61
N TRP A 238 2.76 7.52 -10.63
CA TRP A 238 1.53 8.07 -10.11
C TRP A 238 0.62 8.73 -11.15
N GLN A 239 -0.44 8.08 -11.55
CA GLN A 239 -1.36 8.54 -12.62
C GLN A 239 -2.35 9.64 -12.20
N ARG A 240 -2.29 10.23 -10.99
CA ARG A 240 -3.15 11.33 -10.49
C ARG A 240 -4.61 11.31 -11.00
N LEU A 241 -5.20 10.13 -11.18
CA LEU A 241 -6.55 9.96 -11.76
C LEU A 241 -7.64 10.70 -10.95
N SER A 242 -7.42 10.92 -9.66
CA SER A 242 -8.37 11.56 -8.76
C SER A 242 -8.45 13.09 -8.89
N LYS A 243 -7.46 13.77 -9.49
CA LYS A 243 -7.45 15.24 -9.59
C LYS A 243 -8.28 15.81 -10.76
N ARG A 244 -8.81 14.97 -11.66
CA ARG A 244 -9.45 15.43 -12.91
C ARG A 244 -10.87 15.95 -12.79
N LYS A 245 -11.62 15.66 -11.71
CA LYS A 245 -12.99 16.20 -11.51
C LYS A 245 -13.28 16.38 -10.01
N LEU A 246 -13.65 17.61 -9.60
CA LEU A 246 -14.03 17.95 -8.21
C LEU A 246 -15.23 17.15 -7.69
N ILE A 247 -16.17 16.79 -8.57
CA ILE A 247 -17.33 15.95 -8.26
C ILE A 247 -17.20 14.65 -9.06
N SER A 248 -16.61 13.63 -8.45
CA SER A 248 -16.51 12.29 -9.01
C SER A 248 -17.06 11.26 -8.03
N ARG A 249 -17.54 10.12 -8.54
CA ARG A 249 -17.93 8.96 -7.72
C ARG A 249 -16.82 8.58 -6.73
N MET A 250 -15.57 8.67 -7.17
CA MET A 250 -14.40 8.35 -6.33
C MET A 250 -14.24 9.30 -5.13
N ASN A 251 -14.48 10.61 -5.32
CA ASN A 251 -14.43 11.57 -4.21
C ASN A 251 -15.55 11.30 -3.20
N TRP A 252 -16.73 10.91 -3.65
CA TRP A 252 -17.84 10.53 -2.77
C TRP A 252 -17.53 9.27 -1.97
N GLU A 253 -16.99 8.24 -2.62
CA GLU A 253 -16.55 7.01 -1.93
C GLU A 253 -15.42 7.30 -0.92
N HIS A 254 -14.49 8.21 -1.23
CA HIS A 254 -13.47 8.65 -0.29
C HIS A 254 -14.07 9.34 0.95
N ILE A 255 -15.05 10.24 0.77
CA ILE A 255 -15.74 10.92 1.90
C ILE A 255 -16.47 9.89 2.77
N LYS A 256 -17.17 8.94 2.17
CA LYS A 256 -17.83 7.84 2.91
C LYS A 256 -16.80 7.00 3.69
N GLY A 257 -15.69 6.65 3.05
CA GLY A 257 -14.61 5.90 3.68
C GLY A 257 -14.02 6.64 4.87
N LEU A 258 -13.75 7.95 4.76
CA LEU A 258 -13.30 8.79 5.87
C LEU A 258 -14.32 8.80 7.03
N GLY A 259 -15.59 9.01 6.74
CA GLY A 259 -16.66 8.97 7.75
C GLY A 259 -16.72 7.62 8.46
N HIS A 260 -16.65 6.52 7.71
CA HIS A 260 -16.62 5.17 8.26
C HIS A 260 -15.39 4.95 9.18
N MET A 261 -14.19 5.32 8.71
CA MET A 261 -12.95 5.21 9.48
C MET A 261 -13.00 6.01 10.78
N PHE A 262 -13.45 7.28 10.75
CA PHE A 262 -13.57 8.11 11.93
C PHE A 262 -14.55 7.54 12.96
N CYS A 263 -15.71 7.06 12.52
CA CYS A 263 -16.70 6.41 13.38
C CYS A 263 -16.15 5.11 13.98
N ARG A 264 -15.53 4.26 13.18
CA ARG A 264 -14.98 2.96 13.60
C ARG A 264 -13.89 3.13 14.66
N HIS A 265 -12.99 4.10 14.48
CA HIS A 265 -11.85 4.32 15.37
C HIS A 265 -12.10 5.35 16.45
N ARG A 266 -13.27 6.00 16.47
CA ARG A 266 -13.71 6.97 17.47
C ARG A 266 -12.73 8.13 17.64
N TYR A 267 -12.32 8.74 16.54
CA TYR A 267 -11.54 9.98 16.50
C TYR A 267 -12.01 10.85 15.34
N LEU A 268 -11.79 12.16 15.40
CA LEU A 268 -12.24 13.07 14.35
C LEU A 268 -11.24 14.23 14.12
N LEU A 269 -10.99 15.05 15.14
CA LEU A 269 -10.22 16.28 15.00
C LEU A 269 -8.73 16.10 15.31
N ARG A 270 -8.37 15.12 16.14
CA ARG A 270 -6.99 14.87 16.59
C ARG A 270 -6.70 13.38 16.66
N ALA A 271 -5.55 12.97 16.14
CA ALA A 271 -5.10 11.59 16.19
C ALA A 271 -4.35 11.21 17.48
N ASP A 272 -4.03 12.19 18.37
CA ASP A 272 -3.27 11.93 19.60
C ASP A 272 -3.94 10.92 20.53
N ARG A 273 -5.28 10.94 20.63
CA ARG A 273 -6.03 9.94 21.38
C ARG A 273 -5.91 8.53 20.82
N LEU A 274 -5.70 8.43 19.52
CA LEU A 274 -5.51 7.17 18.83
C LEU A 274 -4.10 6.63 19.14
N ARG A 275 -3.06 7.46 18.98
CA ARG A 275 -1.65 7.10 19.28
C ARG A 275 -1.47 6.67 20.74
N LYS A 276 -2.06 7.38 21.72
CA LYS A 276 -2.02 6.99 23.13
C LYS A 276 -2.62 5.60 23.45
N LYS A 277 -3.42 5.03 22.53
CA LYS A 277 -3.94 3.67 22.71
C LYS A 277 -2.95 2.62 22.22
N PHE A 278 -2.08 2.98 21.28
CA PHE A 278 -1.04 2.07 20.76
C PHE A 278 0.06 1.83 21.79
N ASP A 279 0.39 2.86 22.60
CA ASP A 279 1.42 2.76 23.67
C ASP A 279 0.97 1.84 24.84
N LYS A 280 -0.29 1.42 24.87
CA LYS A 280 -0.88 0.60 25.94
C LYS A 280 -1.19 -0.84 25.53
N SER A 281 -1.02 -1.15 24.25
CA SER A 281 -1.20 -2.51 23.68
C SER A 281 0.14 -3.18 23.43
#